data_09cb481a5cb1f65e6be8b067fb0e67c4
#
_entry.id   09cb481a5cb1f65e6be8b067fb0e67c4
#
_cell.length_a   1.000
_cell.length_b   1.000
_cell.length_c   1.000
_cell.angle_alpha   90.00
_cell.angle_beta   90.00
_cell.angle_gamma   90.00
#
_symmetry.space_group_name_H-M   'P 1'
#
loop_
_entity.id
_entity.type
_entity.pdbx_description
1 polymer ?
#
loop_
_entity_poly.entity_id
_entity_poly.type
_entity_poly.pdbx_seq_one_letter_code
_entity_poly.pdbx_strand_id
1 'polypeptide(L)'
;MSIFKYQLWHLLILGVLLLVLASYVTADGTVLNGELWNISTYNWMVFTILCAIFHQLYVLVCWRSELHYQSISGLLGQSGFKTYKLGFAILGLSRPAGIVLLAISSRMTLSINPALSYLLSGLLMIPAAYLFYSVKKYFGFDRAFGIDHFQPEDYKRKPFVDEGIFRYTRNGMYIFGFFSLWIPGLLLQSKAALCMALFSHMYIWVHYYCTELPDLRTIYGEA
;
A
#
# COMPACT_ATOMS: atom_id res chain seq x y z
N MET A 1 -24.90 4.33 -0.73
CA MET A 1 -23.87 4.40 -1.80
C MET A 1 -23.59 2.96 -2.28
N SER A 2 -23.34 2.68 -3.56
CA SER A 2 -23.06 1.32 -4.01
C SER A 2 -21.61 0.93 -3.65
N ILE A 3 -21.38 -0.32 -3.19
CA ILE A 3 -20.03 -0.89 -2.97
C ILE A 3 -19.13 -0.66 -4.19
N PHE A 4 -19.70 -0.73 -5.39
CA PHE A 4 -18.97 -0.63 -6.66
C PHE A 4 -18.81 0.81 -7.18
N LYS A 5 -19.21 1.85 -6.43
CA LYS A 5 -19.02 3.23 -6.88
C LYS A 5 -17.53 3.51 -7.13
N TYR A 6 -17.20 4.02 -8.30
CA TYR A 6 -15.85 4.30 -8.82
C TYR A 6 -14.96 3.07 -9.07
N GLN A 7 -15.45 1.82 -8.90
CA GLN A 7 -14.60 0.64 -9.08
C GLN A 7 -14.31 0.33 -10.55
N LEU A 8 -15.10 0.82 -11.49
CA LEU A 8 -14.74 0.77 -12.91
C LEU A 8 -13.45 1.57 -13.18
N TRP A 9 -13.32 2.77 -12.60
CA TRP A 9 -12.08 3.57 -12.70
C TRP A 9 -10.90 2.88 -12.03
N HIS A 10 -11.11 2.25 -10.88
CA HIS A 10 -10.10 1.46 -10.19
C HIS A 10 -9.54 0.36 -11.13
N LEU A 11 -10.43 -0.41 -11.76
CA LEU A 11 -10.03 -1.50 -12.68
C LEU A 11 -9.34 -0.97 -13.94
N LEU A 12 -9.85 0.10 -14.54
CA LEU A 12 -9.24 0.71 -15.72
C LEU A 12 -7.84 1.23 -15.45
N ILE A 13 -7.65 1.97 -14.35
CA ILE A 13 -6.34 2.53 -14.00
C ILE A 13 -5.38 1.41 -13.58
N LEU A 14 -5.83 0.39 -12.82
CA LEU A 14 -5.03 -0.80 -12.52
C LEU A 14 -4.57 -1.48 -13.82
N GLY A 15 -5.47 -1.66 -14.80
CA GLY A 15 -5.13 -2.22 -16.11
C GLY A 15 -4.04 -1.41 -16.82
N VAL A 16 -4.15 -0.07 -16.80
CA VAL A 16 -3.11 0.80 -17.36
C VAL A 16 -1.78 0.65 -16.63
N LEU A 17 -1.79 0.62 -15.28
CA LEU A 17 -0.55 0.43 -14.50
C LEU A 17 0.12 -0.91 -14.80
N LEU A 18 -0.66 -1.98 -14.96
CA LEU A 18 -0.14 -3.30 -15.31
C LEU A 18 0.41 -3.32 -16.74
N LEU A 19 -0.25 -2.68 -17.70
CA LEU A 19 0.25 -2.55 -19.08
C LEU A 19 1.56 -1.77 -19.13
N VAL A 20 1.66 -0.65 -18.42
CA VAL A 20 2.89 0.14 -18.34
C VAL A 20 4.03 -0.67 -17.72
N LEU A 21 3.75 -1.38 -16.61
CA LEU A 21 4.73 -2.26 -15.97
C LEU A 21 5.20 -3.37 -16.94
N ALA A 22 4.25 -4.05 -17.58
CA ALA A 22 4.56 -5.13 -18.54
C ALA A 22 5.38 -4.60 -19.73
N SER A 23 5.01 -3.44 -20.29
CA SER A 23 5.73 -2.80 -21.38
C SER A 23 7.17 -2.46 -21.02
N TYR A 24 7.40 -1.92 -19.81
CA TYR A 24 8.74 -1.62 -19.33
C TYR A 24 9.57 -2.89 -19.13
N VAL A 25 8.99 -3.90 -18.49
CA VAL A 25 9.66 -5.19 -18.21
C VAL A 25 10.03 -5.93 -19.50
N THR A 26 9.18 -5.84 -20.54
CA THR A 26 9.49 -6.45 -21.85
C THR A 26 10.51 -5.65 -22.64
N ALA A 27 10.57 -4.34 -22.49
CA ALA A 27 11.54 -3.49 -23.18
C ALA A 27 12.96 -3.61 -22.58
N ASP A 28 13.07 -3.81 -21.25
CA ASP A 28 14.36 -4.02 -20.57
C ASP A 28 14.45 -5.46 -20.05
N GLY A 29 14.98 -6.37 -20.87
CA GLY A 29 15.14 -7.79 -20.54
C GLY A 29 15.97 -8.07 -19.28
N THR A 30 16.68 -7.07 -18.73
CA THR A 30 17.48 -7.25 -17.51
C THR A 30 16.66 -7.13 -16.22
N VAL A 31 15.44 -6.59 -16.29
CA VAL A 31 14.56 -6.40 -15.12
C VAL A 31 14.24 -7.73 -14.43
N LEU A 32 14.00 -8.79 -15.22
CA LEU A 32 13.61 -10.10 -14.72
C LEU A 32 14.80 -11.07 -14.55
N ASN A 33 16.02 -10.58 -14.68
CA ASN A 33 17.20 -11.42 -14.49
C ASN A 33 17.36 -11.83 -13.03
N GLY A 34 17.59 -13.13 -12.81
CA GLY A 34 17.89 -13.71 -11.51
C GLY A 34 16.82 -14.66 -11.00
N GLU A 35 17.11 -15.21 -9.86
CA GLU A 35 16.24 -16.16 -9.14
C GLU A 35 16.54 -16.17 -7.65
N LEU A 36 15.61 -16.67 -6.88
CA LEU A 36 15.77 -16.93 -5.45
C LEU A 36 15.06 -18.24 -5.11
N TRP A 37 15.77 -19.21 -4.50
CA TRP A 37 15.27 -20.56 -4.16
C TRP A 37 14.71 -21.32 -5.37
N ASN A 38 15.36 -21.25 -6.52
CA ASN A 38 14.92 -21.83 -7.80
C ASN A 38 13.58 -21.28 -8.31
N ILE A 39 13.15 -20.13 -7.79
CA ILE A 39 11.98 -19.37 -8.26
C ILE A 39 12.48 -18.15 -9.02
N SER A 40 12.08 -18.02 -10.29
CA SER A 40 12.49 -16.90 -11.14
C SER A 40 12.03 -15.55 -10.61
N THR A 41 12.76 -14.50 -10.93
CA THR A 41 12.36 -13.10 -10.65
C THR A 41 10.97 -12.77 -11.21
N TYR A 42 10.61 -13.35 -12.38
CA TYR A 42 9.26 -13.23 -12.93
C TYR A 42 8.17 -13.69 -11.94
N ASN A 43 8.34 -14.89 -11.38
CA ASN A 43 7.37 -15.45 -10.43
C ASN A 43 7.29 -14.61 -9.14
N TRP A 44 8.42 -14.10 -8.64
CA TRP A 44 8.43 -13.18 -7.51
C TRP A 44 7.74 -11.85 -7.82
N MET A 45 7.89 -11.33 -9.04
CA MET A 45 7.17 -10.13 -9.48
C MET A 45 5.66 -10.38 -9.53
N VAL A 46 5.21 -11.48 -10.14
CA VAL A 46 3.80 -11.86 -10.17
C VAL A 46 3.24 -12.01 -8.75
N PHE A 47 3.94 -12.71 -7.87
CA PHE A 47 3.56 -12.82 -6.45
C PHE A 47 3.37 -11.46 -5.80
N THR A 48 4.32 -10.54 -5.99
CA THR A 48 4.29 -9.19 -5.40
C THR A 48 3.14 -8.35 -5.95
N ILE A 49 2.84 -8.46 -7.26
CA ILE A 49 1.66 -7.84 -7.88
C ILE A 49 0.37 -8.37 -7.23
N LEU A 50 0.25 -9.68 -7.10
CA LEU A 50 -0.92 -10.32 -6.49
C LEU A 50 -1.10 -9.89 -5.03
N CYS A 51 -0.03 -9.82 -4.23
CA CYS A 51 -0.09 -9.29 -2.86
C CYS A 51 -0.65 -7.86 -2.82
N ALA A 52 -0.22 -7.00 -3.73
CA ALA A 52 -0.71 -5.63 -3.80
C ALA A 52 -2.20 -5.57 -4.18
N ILE A 53 -2.62 -6.34 -5.19
CA ILE A 53 -4.00 -6.39 -5.66
C ILE A 53 -4.93 -6.98 -4.60
N PHE A 54 -4.58 -8.13 -4.04
CA PHE A 54 -5.41 -8.79 -3.01
C PHE A 54 -5.56 -7.95 -1.76
N HIS A 55 -4.50 -7.25 -1.32
CA HIS A 55 -4.62 -6.33 -0.19
C HIS A 55 -5.63 -5.21 -0.48
N GLN A 56 -5.57 -4.57 -1.63
CA GLN A 56 -6.49 -3.48 -1.99
C GLN A 56 -7.94 -3.98 -2.13
N LEU A 57 -8.14 -5.14 -2.77
CA LEU A 57 -9.46 -5.75 -2.89
C LEU A 57 -10.04 -6.15 -1.53
N TYR A 58 -9.21 -6.73 -0.66
CA TYR A 58 -9.62 -7.08 0.70
C TYR A 58 -10.09 -5.84 1.47
N VAL A 59 -9.30 -4.77 1.45
CA VAL A 59 -9.66 -3.51 2.11
C VAL A 59 -10.95 -2.93 1.53
N LEU A 60 -11.05 -2.85 0.20
CA LEU A 60 -12.24 -2.36 -0.49
C LEU A 60 -13.52 -3.11 -0.05
N VAL A 61 -13.46 -4.45 -0.12
CA VAL A 61 -14.62 -5.28 0.19
C VAL A 61 -14.99 -5.14 1.67
N CYS A 62 -14.00 -5.26 2.57
CA CYS A 62 -14.25 -5.17 4.00
C CYS A 62 -14.78 -3.79 4.42
N TRP A 63 -14.12 -2.70 3.99
CA TRP A 63 -14.51 -1.35 4.38
C TRP A 63 -15.92 -1.01 3.91
N ARG A 64 -16.21 -1.24 2.63
CA ARG A 64 -17.51 -0.87 2.08
C ARG A 64 -18.65 -1.78 2.50
N SER A 65 -18.40 -3.10 2.66
CA SER A 65 -19.42 -3.98 3.19
C SER A 65 -19.73 -3.66 4.65
N GLU A 66 -18.73 -3.24 5.42
CA GLU A 66 -18.93 -2.81 6.80
C GLU A 66 -19.64 -1.47 6.87
N LEU A 67 -19.11 -0.43 6.20
CA LEU A 67 -19.66 0.93 6.24
C LEU A 67 -21.13 1.00 5.80
N HIS A 68 -21.52 0.21 4.79
CA HIS A 68 -22.87 0.29 4.22
C HIS A 68 -23.84 -0.74 4.76
N TYR A 69 -23.35 -1.90 5.21
CA TYR A 69 -24.21 -3.03 5.57
C TYR A 69 -23.88 -3.63 6.93
N GLN A 70 -22.84 -3.14 7.63
CA GLN A 70 -22.35 -3.71 8.90
C GLN A 70 -22.12 -5.24 8.80
N SER A 71 -21.63 -5.71 7.63
CA SER A 71 -21.59 -7.12 7.31
C SER A 71 -20.67 -7.92 8.22
N ILE A 72 -19.52 -7.36 8.57
CA ILE A 72 -18.49 -8.02 9.37
C ILE A 72 -18.87 -7.94 10.86
N SER A 73 -19.24 -6.77 11.35
CA SER A 73 -19.67 -6.60 12.74
C SER A 73 -21.04 -7.26 13.00
N GLY A 74 -21.94 -7.29 12.03
CA GLY A 74 -23.20 -8.04 12.13
C GLY A 74 -23.00 -9.55 12.28
N LEU A 75 -21.99 -10.11 11.58
CA LEU A 75 -21.67 -11.54 11.64
C LEU A 75 -20.82 -11.92 12.86
N LEU A 76 -19.80 -11.10 13.20
CA LEU A 76 -18.77 -11.43 14.19
C LEU A 76 -18.87 -10.61 15.48
N GLY A 77 -19.84 -9.70 15.59
CA GLY A 77 -20.03 -8.84 16.74
C GLY A 77 -18.76 -8.00 17.03
N GLN A 78 -18.42 -7.90 18.30
CA GLN A 78 -17.25 -7.15 18.77
C GLN A 78 -15.90 -7.66 18.22
N SER A 79 -15.86 -8.89 17.71
CA SER A 79 -14.65 -9.48 17.12
C SER A 79 -14.41 -9.07 15.66
N GLY A 80 -15.39 -8.43 15.02
CA GLY A 80 -15.37 -8.09 13.60
C GLY A 80 -14.16 -7.28 13.18
N PHE A 81 -13.91 -6.14 13.83
CA PHE A 81 -12.76 -5.30 13.53
C PHE A 81 -11.42 -6.01 13.83
N LYS A 82 -11.33 -6.80 14.91
CA LYS A 82 -10.11 -7.55 15.25
C LYS A 82 -9.79 -8.59 14.18
N THR A 83 -10.79 -9.30 13.67
CA THR A 83 -10.64 -10.30 12.60
C THR A 83 -10.23 -9.64 11.29
N TYR A 84 -10.90 -8.54 10.90
CA TYR A 84 -10.50 -7.74 9.76
C TYR A 84 -9.04 -7.26 9.87
N LYS A 85 -8.67 -6.68 11.02
CA LYS A 85 -7.33 -6.15 11.26
C LYS A 85 -6.23 -7.20 11.10
N LEU A 86 -6.49 -8.46 11.48
CA LEU A 86 -5.55 -9.56 11.27
C LEU A 86 -5.32 -9.83 9.77
N GLY A 87 -6.39 -9.92 8.98
CA GLY A 87 -6.30 -10.08 7.53
C GLY A 87 -5.57 -8.90 6.86
N PHE A 88 -5.90 -7.66 7.28
CA PHE A 88 -5.20 -6.46 6.83
C PHE A 88 -3.69 -6.52 7.13
N ALA A 89 -3.31 -6.93 8.35
CA ALA A 89 -1.91 -7.01 8.75
C ALA A 89 -1.15 -8.06 7.93
N ILE A 90 -1.72 -9.24 7.72
CA ILE A 90 -1.12 -10.31 6.91
C ILE A 90 -0.89 -9.83 5.47
N LEU A 91 -1.92 -9.30 4.83
CA LEU A 91 -1.84 -8.81 3.45
C LEU A 91 -0.97 -7.54 3.36
N GLY A 92 -1.05 -6.65 4.35
CA GLY A 92 -0.22 -5.45 4.43
C GLY A 92 1.27 -5.77 4.53
N LEU A 93 1.65 -6.77 5.34
CA LEU A 93 3.03 -7.23 5.49
C LEU A 93 3.51 -8.05 4.30
N SER A 94 2.62 -8.73 3.56
CA SER A 94 3.01 -9.48 2.37
C SER A 94 3.60 -8.59 1.26
N ARG A 95 3.18 -7.32 1.18
CA ARG A 95 3.68 -6.36 0.17
C ARG A 95 5.16 -6.02 0.36
N PRO A 96 5.63 -5.49 1.51
CA PRO A 96 7.04 -5.23 1.73
C PRO A 96 7.86 -6.53 1.70
N ALA A 97 7.34 -7.65 2.23
CA ALA A 97 8.00 -8.94 2.16
C ALA A 97 8.22 -9.39 0.70
N GLY A 98 7.19 -9.30 -0.15
CA GLY A 98 7.30 -9.60 -1.58
C GLY A 98 8.34 -8.73 -2.29
N ILE A 99 8.38 -7.43 -1.99
CA ILE A 99 9.38 -6.51 -2.57
C ILE A 99 10.81 -6.86 -2.11
N VAL A 100 11.00 -7.25 -0.83
CA VAL A 100 12.31 -7.70 -0.34
C VAL A 100 12.76 -8.97 -1.05
N LEU A 101 11.90 -9.98 -1.17
CA LEU A 101 12.21 -11.24 -1.87
C LEU A 101 12.50 -10.98 -3.36
N LEU A 102 11.73 -10.12 -4.00
CA LEU A 102 11.96 -9.68 -5.37
C LEU A 102 13.29 -8.94 -5.52
N ALA A 103 13.63 -8.06 -4.56
CA ALA A 103 14.91 -7.35 -4.57
C ALA A 103 16.11 -8.29 -4.43
N ILE A 104 15.99 -9.34 -3.61
CA ILE A 104 17.02 -10.37 -3.45
C ILE A 104 17.17 -11.20 -4.74
N SER A 105 16.05 -11.59 -5.37
CA SER A 105 16.05 -12.41 -6.60
C SER A 105 16.72 -11.71 -7.78
N SER A 106 16.62 -10.38 -7.87
CA SER A 106 17.11 -9.56 -9.00
C SER A 106 18.17 -8.53 -8.57
N ARG A 107 18.94 -8.86 -7.53
CA ARG A 107 19.99 -7.96 -7.04
C ARG A 107 21.01 -7.63 -8.13
N MET A 108 21.60 -6.42 -8.06
CA MET A 108 22.65 -5.92 -8.95
C MET A 108 22.23 -5.81 -10.43
N THR A 109 20.93 -5.73 -10.71
CA THR A 109 20.42 -5.48 -12.07
C THR A 109 20.36 -3.99 -12.41
N LEU A 110 20.42 -3.09 -11.42
CA LEU A 110 20.45 -1.65 -11.59
C LEU A 110 21.91 -1.15 -11.55
N SER A 111 22.37 -0.57 -12.62
CA SER A 111 23.70 0.07 -12.68
C SER A 111 23.65 1.46 -12.07
N ILE A 112 23.87 1.56 -10.77
CA ILE A 112 23.94 2.82 -10.00
C ILE A 112 25.18 2.80 -9.09
N ASN A 113 25.77 3.95 -8.83
CA ASN A 113 26.85 4.06 -7.85
C ASN A 113 26.35 3.61 -6.46
N PRO A 114 27.01 2.65 -5.78
CA PRO A 114 26.57 2.13 -4.49
C PRO A 114 26.43 3.21 -3.41
N ALA A 115 27.36 4.17 -3.35
CA ALA A 115 27.27 5.25 -2.38
C ALA A 115 26.03 6.13 -2.59
N LEU A 116 25.67 6.42 -3.86
CA LEU A 116 24.44 7.13 -4.19
C LEU A 116 23.20 6.32 -3.81
N SER A 117 23.23 5.00 -4.05
CA SER A 117 22.14 4.07 -3.71
C SER A 117 21.88 4.05 -2.19
N TYR A 118 22.94 3.96 -1.39
CA TYR A 118 22.84 4.03 0.08
C TYR A 118 22.36 5.40 0.57
N LEU A 119 22.85 6.49 -0.02
CA LEU A 119 22.41 7.85 0.29
C LEU A 119 20.91 8.01 0.05
N LEU A 120 20.42 7.60 -1.14
CA LEU A 120 19.00 7.68 -1.47
C LEU A 120 18.15 6.82 -0.53
N SER A 121 18.62 5.61 -0.18
CA SER A 121 17.95 4.74 0.79
C SER A 121 17.81 5.41 2.16
N GLY A 122 18.89 6.05 2.64
CA GLY A 122 18.89 6.79 3.89
C GLY A 122 17.93 7.99 3.87
N LEU A 123 17.92 8.75 2.77
CA LEU A 123 17.01 9.89 2.60
C LEU A 123 15.54 9.48 2.61
N LEU A 124 15.19 8.31 2.04
CA LEU A 124 13.83 7.78 2.06
C LEU A 124 13.45 7.18 3.43
N MET A 125 14.43 6.59 4.14
CA MET A 125 14.23 5.99 5.45
C MET A 125 13.80 7.01 6.50
N ILE A 126 14.34 8.23 6.48
CA ILE A 126 14.06 9.26 7.49
C ILE A 126 12.56 9.62 7.53
N PRO A 127 11.92 10.06 6.43
CA PRO A 127 10.49 10.39 6.47
C PRO A 127 9.61 9.14 6.68
N ALA A 128 10.02 7.96 6.19
CA ALA A 128 9.31 6.72 6.45
C ALA A 128 9.31 6.37 7.95
N ALA A 129 10.46 6.42 8.61
CA ALA A 129 10.59 6.19 10.04
C ALA A 129 9.80 7.23 10.87
N TYR A 130 9.87 8.50 10.47
CA TYR A 130 9.11 9.57 11.14
C TYR A 130 7.60 9.40 10.96
N LEU A 131 7.15 8.88 9.82
CA LEU A 131 5.75 8.51 9.65
C LEU A 131 5.32 7.41 10.64
N PHE A 132 6.06 6.31 10.72
CA PHE A 132 5.72 5.20 11.65
C PHE A 132 5.69 5.68 13.11
N TYR A 133 6.62 6.54 13.50
CA TYR A 133 6.58 7.21 14.80
C TYR A 133 5.29 8.04 14.95
N SER A 134 4.94 8.85 13.95
CA SER A 134 3.76 9.72 13.98
C SER A 134 2.45 8.93 14.03
N VAL A 135 2.37 7.81 13.29
CA VAL A 135 1.22 6.90 13.36
C VAL A 135 1.11 6.30 14.77
N LYS A 136 2.20 5.79 15.33
CA LYS A 136 2.20 5.19 16.67
C LYS A 136 1.81 6.19 17.76
N LYS A 137 2.28 7.44 17.67
CA LYS A 137 2.13 8.43 18.74
C LYS A 137 0.85 9.26 18.64
N TYR A 138 0.44 9.63 17.43
CA TYR A 138 -0.61 10.63 17.23
C TYR A 138 -1.85 10.09 16.52
N PHE A 139 -1.66 9.26 15.48
CA PHE A 139 -2.76 8.80 14.64
C PHE A 139 -3.48 7.57 15.21
N GLY A 140 -2.73 6.62 15.73
CA GLY A 140 -3.20 5.32 16.22
C GLY A 140 -3.29 4.27 15.10
N PHE A 141 -2.84 3.05 15.42
CA PHE A 141 -2.86 1.96 14.44
C PHE A 141 -4.28 1.53 14.04
N ASP A 142 -5.24 1.56 14.97
CA ASP A 142 -6.62 1.18 14.64
C ASP A 142 -7.23 2.13 13.61
N ARG A 143 -6.93 3.43 13.72
CA ARG A 143 -7.34 4.41 12.71
C ARG A 143 -6.62 4.20 11.39
N ALA A 144 -5.31 3.87 11.41
CA ALA A 144 -4.56 3.52 10.21
C ALA A 144 -5.07 2.24 9.52
N PHE A 145 -5.73 1.36 10.25
CA PHE A 145 -6.40 0.18 9.72
C PHE A 145 -7.87 0.42 9.35
N GLY A 146 -8.40 1.65 9.47
CA GLY A 146 -9.74 2.00 9.04
C GLY A 146 -10.86 1.65 10.01
N ILE A 147 -10.62 1.75 11.33
CA ILE A 147 -11.66 1.54 12.35
C ILE A 147 -12.87 2.48 12.18
N ASP A 148 -12.67 3.61 11.54
CA ASP A 148 -13.72 4.58 11.22
C ASP A 148 -14.79 4.01 10.27
N HIS A 149 -14.47 3.02 9.45
CA HIS A 149 -15.46 2.27 8.65
C HIS A 149 -16.31 1.32 9.48
N PHE A 150 -15.80 0.88 10.64
CA PHE A 150 -16.50 -0.01 11.58
C PHE A 150 -17.27 0.76 12.66
N GLN A 151 -16.84 1.99 12.95
CA GLN A 151 -17.41 2.84 14.00
C GLN A 151 -17.60 4.28 13.48
N PRO A 152 -18.36 4.48 12.37
CA PRO A 152 -18.46 5.80 11.73
C PRO A 152 -19.02 6.87 12.64
N GLU A 153 -20.00 6.56 13.47
CA GLU A 153 -20.63 7.54 14.38
C GLU A 153 -19.66 8.04 15.46
N ASP A 154 -18.73 7.17 15.93
CA ASP A 154 -17.71 7.55 16.92
C ASP A 154 -16.63 8.45 16.33
N TYR A 155 -16.37 8.30 15.02
CA TYR A 155 -15.30 9.03 14.33
C TYR A 155 -15.78 10.29 13.61
N LYS A 156 -17.05 10.39 13.25
CA LYS A 156 -17.66 11.51 12.53
C LYS A 156 -17.36 12.89 13.14
N ARG A 157 -17.23 12.95 14.46
CA ARG A 157 -16.98 14.20 15.21
C ARG A 157 -15.53 14.38 15.64
N LYS A 158 -14.66 13.38 15.40
CA LYS A 158 -13.25 13.48 15.77
C LYS A 158 -12.50 14.33 14.76
N PRO A 159 -11.66 15.27 15.21
CA PRO A 159 -10.84 16.06 14.31
C PRO A 159 -9.84 15.17 13.55
N PHE A 160 -9.44 15.65 12.38
CA PHE A 160 -8.28 15.07 11.71
C PHE A 160 -7.02 15.31 12.52
N VAL A 161 -6.10 14.32 12.49
CA VAL A 161 -4.81 14.45 13.16
C VAL A 161 -3.94 15.41 12.37
N ASP A 162 -3.43 16.44 13.05
CA ASP A 162 -2.55 17.50 12.50
C ASP A 162 -1.18 17.56 13.21
N GLU A 163 -0.82 16.48 13.92
CA GLU A 163 0.43 16.37 14.67
C GLU A 163 1.44 15.46 13.96
N GLY A 164 2.71 15.62 14.33
CA GLY A 164 3.81 14.86 13.72
C GLY A 164 3.90 15.12 12.22
N ILE A 165 4.05 14.07 11.42
CA ILE A 165 4.14 14.19 9.95
C ILE A 165 2.82 14.65 9.32
N PHE A 166 1.68 14.44 10.00
CA PHE A 166 0.35 14.83 9.51
C PHE A 166 0.14 16.34 9.49
N ARG A 167 0.98 17.12 10.19
CA ARG A 167 1.03 18.59 10.08
C ARG A 167 1.38 19.06 8.67
N TYR A 168 2.18 18.29 7.94
CA TYR A 168 2.65 18.67 6.59
C TYR A 168 1.73 18.18 5.50
N THR A 169 1.04 17.06 5.71
CA THR A 169 0.09 16.47 4.75
C THR A 169 -0.84 15.47 5.41
N ARG A 170 -2.13 15.51 5.05
CA ARG A 170 -3.12 14.53 5.48
C ARG A 170 -2.85 13.14 4.89
N ASN A 171 -2.16 13.08 3.74
CA ASN A 171 -1.83 11.86 3.02
C ASN A 171 -0.45 11.27 3.36
N GLY A 172 0.06 11.58 4.56
CA GLY A 172 1.39 11.15 5.00
C GLY A 172 1.66 9.66 4.87
N MET A 173 0.65 8.82 5.15
CA MET A 173 0.77 7.36 5.03
C MET A 173 1.04 6.92 3.58
N TYR A 174 0.39 7.56 2.60
CA TYR A 174 0.56 7.20 1.18
C TYR A 174 1.84 7.75 0.57
N ILE A 175 2.28 8.92 1.00
CA ILE A 175 3.52 9.53 0.53
C ILE A 175 4.72 8.86 1.20
N PHE A 176 4.82 8.98 2.51
CA PHE A 176 6.05 8.63 3.25
C PHE A 176 6.09 7.15 3.66
N GLY A 177 4.94 6.51 3.92
CA GLY A 177 4.89 5.08 4.22
C GLY A 177 5.35 4.23 3.06
N PHE A 178 4.98 4.60 1.86
CA PHE A 178 5.37 3.89 0.64
C PHE A 178 6.84 4.08 0.26
N PHE A 179 7.55 5.07 0.82
CA PHE A 179 9.00 5.17 0.65
C PHE A 179 9.73 3.94 1.19
N SER A 180 9.19 3.27 2.22
CA SER A 180 9.76 2.02 2.72
C SER A 180 9.85 0.92 1.66
N LEU A 181 8.98 0.92 0.65
CA LEU A 181 8.99 -0.05 -0.44
C LEU A 181 10.11 0.17 -1.46
N TRP A 182 10.64 1.41 -1.56
CA TRP A 182 11.73 1.74 -2.47
C TRP A 182 13.09 1.31 -1.94
N ILE A 183 13.23 1.26 -0.60
CA ILE A 183 14.49 1.03 0.09
C ILE A 183 15.14 -0.32 -0.30
N PRO A 184 14.43 -1.47 -0.31
CA PRO A 184 15.03 -2.75 -0.71
C PRO A 184 15.57 -2.73 -2.16
N GLY A 185 14.82 -2.10 -3.07
CA GLY A 185 15.22 -1.97 -4.47
C GLY A 185 16.49 -1.13 -4.64
N LEU A 186 16.63 -0.05 -3.89
CA LEU A 186 17.85 0.76 -3.86
C LEU A 186 19.00 -0.01 -3.21
N LEU A 187 18.85 -0.53 -1.99
CA LEU A 187 19.91 -1.20 -1.24
C LEU A 187 20.50 -2.39 -2.00
N LEU A 188 19.65 -3.17 -2.69
CA LEU A 188 20.07 -4.35 -3.45
C LEU A 188 20.25 -4.05 -4.95
N GLN A 189 20.11 -2.79 -5.36
CA GLN A 189 20.26 -2.34 -6.74
C GLN A 189 19.42 -3.18 -7.70
N SER A 190 18.14 -3.40 -7.34
CA SER A 190 17.20 -4.23 -8.07
C SER A 190 16.23 -3.38 -8.90
N LYS A 191 16.29 -3.52 -10.24
CA LYS A 191 15.31 -2.87 -11.13
C LYS A 191 13.90 -3.37 -10.88
N ALA A 192 13.72 -4.70 -10.74
CA ALA A 192 12.40 -5.29 -10.53
C ALA A 192 11.72 -4.76 -9.26
N ALA A 193 12.48 -4.68 -8.15
CA ALA A 193 11.94 -4.16 -6.89
C ALA A 193 11.60 -2.66 -6.97
N LEU A 194 12.37 -1.85 -7.69
CA LEU A 194 12.04 -0.44 -7.93
C LEU A 194 10.80 -0.26 -8.79
N CYS A 195 10.64 -1.09 -9.83
CA CYS A 195 9.41 -1.12 -10.64
C CYS A 195 8.18 -1.45 -9.78
N MET A 196 8.31 -2.45 -8.89
CA MET A 196 7.22 -2.83 -7.99
C MET A 196 6.96 -1.81 -6.89
N ALA A 197 7.98 -1.11 -6.41
CA ALA A 197 7.81 0.01 -5.49
C ALA A 197 7.02 1.16 -6.16
N LEU A 198 7.39 1.50 -7.40
CA LEU A 198 6.66 2.49 -8.20
C LEU A 198 5.22 2.07 -8.46
N PHE A 199 5.01 0.83 -8.95
CA PHE A 199 3.66 0.28 -9.16
C PHE A 199 2.82 0.37 -7.89
N SER A 200 3.35 -0.11 -6.76
CA SER A 200 2.65 -0.10 -5.48
C SER A 200 2.34 1.31 -4.99
N HIS A 201 3.26 2.26 -5.21
CA HIS A 201 3.09 3.66 -4.82
C HIS A 201 2.06 4.38 -5.69
N MET A 202 1.98 4.06 -6.99
CA MET A 202 0.91 4.58 -7.86
C MET A 202 -0.43 3.90 -7.54
N TYR A 203 -0.43 2.59 -7.31
CA TYR A 203 -1.64 1.83 -7.07
C TYR A 203 -2.34 2.20 -5.75
N ILE A 204 -1.61 2.64 -4.70
CA ILE A 204 -2.26 3.11 -3.47
C ILE A 204 -3.08 4.39 -3.71
N TRP A 205 -2.63 5.28 -4.61
CA TRP A 205 -3.42 6.46 -4.97
C TRP A 205 -4.71 6.10 -5.72
N VAL A 206 -4.68 5.04 -6.54
CA VAL A 206 -5.91 4.52 -7.17
C VAL A 206 -6.91 4.07 -6.10
N HIS A 207 -6.45 3.32 -5.10
CA HIS A 207 -7.28 2.94 -3.97
C HIS A 207 -7.82 4.16 -3.21
N TYR A 208 -6.96 5.11 -2.90
CA TYR A 208 -7.35 6.33 -2.20
C TYR A 208 -8.49 7.05 -2.92
N TYR A 209 -8.32 7.36 -4.21
CA TYR A 209 -9.31 8.12 -4.96
C TYR A 209 -10.59 7.33 -5.27
N CYS A 210 -10.48 6.03 -5.53
CA CYS A 210 -11.62 5.20 -5.93
C CYS A 210 -12.38 4.57 -4.75
N THR A 211 -11.74 4.45 -3.59
CA THR A 211 -12.31 3.76 -2.42
C THR A 211 -12.33 4.68 -1.20
N GLU A 212 -11.17 5.04 -0.67
CA GLU A 212 -11.06 5.68 0.64
C GLU A 212 -11.62 7.10 0.65
N LEU A 213 -11.24 7.96 -0.27
CA LEU A 213 -11.73 9.35 -0.30
C LEU A 213 -13.26 9.44 -0.41
N PRO A 214 -13.96 8.66 -1.25
CA PRO A 214 -15.42 8.60 -1.23
C PRO A 214 -16.01 8.12 0.09
N ASP A 215 -15.36 7.17 0.76
CA ASP A 215 -15.82 6.61 2.02
C ASP A 215 -15.58 7.63 3.17
N LEU A 216 -14.43 8.31 3.19
CA LEU A 216 -14.15 9.41 4.12
C LEU A 216 -15.17 10.55 4.01
N ARG A 217 -15.59 10.92 2.79
CA ARG A 217 -16.67 11.90 2.59
C ARG A 217 -18.01 11.42 3.14
N THR A 218 -18.25 10.13 3.15
CA THR A 218 -19.46 9.54 3.74
C THR A 218 -19.41 9.56 5.26
N ILE A 219 -18.24 9.29 5.85
CA ILE A 219 -18.03 9.21 7.31
C ILE A 219 -17.95 10.60 7.93
N TYR A 220 -17.15 11.50 7.35
CA TYR A 220 -16.81 12.80 7.95
C TYR A 220 -17.58 13.98 7.36
N GLY A 221 -18.35 13.78 6.30
CA GLY A 221 -18.93 14.85 5.50
C GLY A 221 -17.97 15.40 4.45
N GLU A 222 -18.41 16.38 3.67
CA GLU A 222 -17.53 17.07 2.71
C GLU A 222 -16.40 17.80 3.48
N ALA A 223 -15.19 17.30 3.36
CA ALA A 223 -13.97 17.86 3.96
C ALA A 223 -13.11 18.51 2.89
#